data_7f2c8ad8556c2581fa1be565a827446f
#
_entry.id   7f2c8ad8556c2581fa1be565a827446f
#
_cell.length_a   1.000
_cell.length_b   1.000
_cell.length_c   1.000
_cell.angle_alpha   90.00
_cell.angle_beta   90.00
_cell.angle_gamma   90.00
#
_symmetry.space_group_name_H-M   'P 1'
#
loop_
_entity.id
_entity.type
_entity.pdbx_description
1 polymer ?
#
loop_
_entity_poly.entity_id
_entity_poly.type
_entity_poly.pdbx_seq_one_letter_code
_entity_poly.pdbx_strand_id
1 'polypeptide(L)'
;RQSKWRSLFVFVLSGLTALVEIIAAVALITWISGTSWGWLSQVSGNSKVINPLAGPTLATDVIFPAVQIFMPDASYNAILAVLRSIAMACMLIGLVAVWWLCRKDDRDAVMGTAAAYQVAFVFNAVTLPWYYASIFTLMGTFRPPLWLIKFASGVALFIGVSFSGDGNHQLYNWFWVIGMIVVAWFA
;
A
#
# COMPACT_ATOMS: atom_id res chain seq x y z
N ARG A 1 -35.55 2.76 -1.42
CA ARG A 1 -34.43 3.68 -1.73
C ARG A 1 -34.01 4.35 -0.42
N GLN A 2 -33.05 3.78 0.29
CA GLN A 2 -32.53 4.43 1.50
C GLN A 2 -31.98 5.82 1.15
N SER A 3 -32.29 6.82 1.97
CA SER A 3 -31.77 8.18 1.81
C SER A 3 -30.23 8.13 1.81
N LYS A 4 -29.56 8.80 0.87
CA LYS A 4 -28.09 8.92 0.79
C LYS A 4 -27.48 9.37 2.12
N TRP A 5 -28.21 10.21 2.85
CA TRP A 5 -27.81 10.69 4.17
C TRP A 5 -27.82 9.59 5.23
N ARG A 6 -28.77 8.68 5.18
CA ARG A 6 -28.82 7.54 6.10
C ARG A 6 -27.64 6.59 5.87
N SER A 7 -27.29 6.32 4.60
CA SER A 7 -26.12 5.50 4.27
C SER A 7 -24.82 6.16 4.73
N LEU A 8 -24.67 7.48 4.55
CA LEU A 8 -23.51 8.21 5.03
C LEU A 8 -23.42 8.18 6.57
N PHE A 9 -24.54 8.41 7.25
CA PHE A 9 -24.58 8.36 8.71
C PHE A 9 -24.20 6.98 9.25
N VAL A 10 -24.75 5.91 8.69
CA VAL A 10 -24.41 4.52 9.05
C VAL A 10 -22.92 4.25 8.80
N PHE A 11 -22.38 4.70 7.67
CA PHE A 11 -20.96 4.55 7.37
C PHE A 11 -20.06 5.26 8.39
N VAL A 12 -20.37 6.51 8.71
CA VAL A 12 -19.58 7.29 9.69
C VAL A 12 -19.70 6.63 11.08
N LEU A 13 -20.90 6.25 11.48
CA LEU A 13 -21.11 5.61 12.78
C LEU A 13 -20.35 4.27 12.87
N SER A 14 -20.45 3.42 11.84
CA SER A 14 -19.71 2.15 11.79
C SER A 14 -18.19 2.37 11.82
N GLY A 15 -17.70 3.38 11.10
CA GLY A 15 -16.28 3.73 11.12
C GLY A 15 -15.81 4.21 12.50
N LEU A 16 -16.60 5.03 13.17
CA LEU A 16 -16.31 5.48 14.54
C LEU A 16 -16.36 4.33 15.54
N THR A 17 -17.33 3.44 15.43
CA THR A 17 -17.41 2.24 16.28
C THR A 17 -16.17 1.36 16.10
N ALA A 18 -15.80 1.04 14.87
CA ALA A 18 -14.60 0.25 14.56
C ALA A 18 -13.34 0.92 15.10
N LEU A 19 -13.20 2.26 14.97
CA LEU A 19 -12.07 3.00 15.50
C LEU A 19 -11.99 2.89 17.04
N VAL A 20 -13.11 3.03 17.73
CA VAL A 20 -13.18 2.90 19.20
C VAL A 20 -12.81 1.48 19.63
N GLU A 21 -13.31 0.46 18.94
CA GLU A 21 -12.99 -0.95 19.20
C GLU A 21 -11.49 -1.23 19.02
N ILE A 22 -10.89 -0.74 17.94
CA ILE A 22 -9.45 -0.88 17.68
C ILE A 22 -8.63 -0.19 18.79
N ILE A 23 -8.97 1.06 19.13
CA ILE A 23 -8.27 1.80 20.18
C ILE A 23 -8.40 1.07 21.52
N ALA A 24 -9.59 0.60 21.87
CA ALA A 24 -9.82 -0.14 23.11
C ALA A 24 -9.03 -1.46 23.14
N ALA A 25 -9.03 -2.23 22.06
CA ALA A 25 -8.26 -3.47 21.96
C ALA A 25 -6.75 -3.21 22.09
N VAL A 26 -6.22 -2.22 21.38
CA VAL A 26 -4.81 -1.83 21.44
C VAL A 26 -4.43 -1.36 22.86
N ALA A 27 -5.28 -0.53 23.48
CA ALA A 27 -5.05 -0.07 24.85
C ALA A 27 -5.05 -1.25 25.85
N LEU A 28 -5.99 -2.16 25.72
CA LEU A 28 -6.07 -3.36 26.56
C LEU A 28 -4.83 -4.25 26.42
N ILE A 29 -4.41 -4.52 25.18
CA ILE A 29 -3.21 -5.33 24.90
C ILE A 29 -1.96 -4.65 25.49
N THR A 30 -1.80 -3.35 25.27
CA THR A 30 -0.68 -2.56 25.80
C THR A 30 -0.65 -2.61 27.32
N TRP A 31 -1.81 -2.51 27.95
CA TRP A 31 -1.92 -2.58 29.41
C TRP A 31 -1.62 -3.98 29.98
N ILE A 32 -2.19 -5.03 29.40
CA ILE A 32 -2.00 -6.43 29.83
C ILE A 32 -0.54 -6.87 29.63
N SER A 33 0.09 -6.45 28.51
CA SER A 33 1.48 -6.79 28.21
C SER A 33 2.52 -6.02 29.08
N GLY A 34 2.07 -5.03 29.84
CA GLY A 34 2.98 -4.17 30.63
C GLY A 34 3.92 -3.31 29.77
N THR A 35 3.66 -3.21 28.45
CA THR A 35 4.48 -2.42 27.55
C THR A 35 4.13 -0.93 27.64
N SER A 36 5.11 -0.06 27.38
CA SER A 36 4.87 1.38 27.28
C SER A 36 4.28 1.75 25.91
N TRP A 37 3.63 2.90 25.80
CA TRP A 37 3.14 3.46 24.56
C TRP A 37 4.24 3.86 23.56
N GLY A 38 5.52 3.68 23.93
CA GLY A 38 6.68 3.96 23.07
C GLY A 38 6.70 3.21 21.74
N TRP A 39 5.98 2.08 21.62
CA TRP A 39 5.85 1.36 20.36
C TRP A 39 5.18 2.20 19.26
N LEU A 40 4.31 3.17 19.59
CA LEU A 40 3.72 4.10 18.63
C LEU A 40 4.78 4.92 17.88
N SER A 41 5.84 5.33 18.60
CA SER A 41 6.95 6.06 17.98
C SER A 41 7.75 5.18 17.02
N GLN A 42 7.87 3.89 17.32
CA GLN A 42 8.52 2.91 16.45
C GLN A 42 7.72 2.68 15.17
N VAL A 43 6.39 2.53 15.28
CA VAL A 43 5.50 2.42 14.10
C VAL A 43 5.60 3.68 13.23
N SER A 44 5.59 4.87 13.85
CA SER A 44 5.76 6.13 13.12
C SER A 44 7.16 6.24 12.50
N GLY A 45 8.19 5.70 13.16
CA GLY A 45 9.56 5.64 12.65
C GLY A 45 9.68 4.78 11.40
N ASN A 46 8.98 3.66 11.35
CA ASN A 46 8.99 2.75 10.20
C ASN A 46 8.47 3.42 8.91
N SER A 47 7.58 4.40 9.02
CA SER A 47 7.10 5.16 7.87
C SER A 47 8.19 6.03 7.20
N LYS A 48 9.34 6.23 7.85
CA LYS A 48 10.49 6.96 7.32
C LYS A 48 11.43 6.08 6.51
N VAL A 49 11.30 4.77 6.58
CA VAL A 49 12.12 3.83 5.80
C VAL A 49 11.90 4.09 4.31
N ILE A 50 13.01 4.18 3.56
CA ILE A 50 12.98 4.27 2.11
C ILE A 50 12.75 2.86 1.57
N ASN A 51 11.63 2.65 0.91
CA ASN A 51 11.27 1.36 0.35
C ASN A 51 11.10 1.48 -1.17
N PRO A 52 11.90 0.76 -1.97
CA PRO A 52 11.90 0.89 -3.43
C PRO A 52 10.59 0.45 -4.09
N LEU A 53 9.73 -0.31 -3.41
CA LEU A 53 8.42 -0.70 -3.92
C LEU A 53 7.30 0.29 -3.57
N ALA A 54 7.58 1.28 -2.74
CA ALA A 54 6.60 2.30 -2.38
C ALA A 54 6.45 3.34 -3.49
N GLY A 55 5.22 3.64 -3.90
CA GLY A 55 4.93 4.60 -4.96
C GLY A 55 5.61 5.96 -4.79
N PRO A 56 5.58 6.59 -3.59
CA PRO A 56 6.30 7.85 -3.36
C PRO A 56 7.80 7.75 -3.55
N THR A 57 8.43 6.62 -3.19
CA THR A 57 9.87 6.40 -3.39
C THR A 57 10.19 6.26 -4.88
N LEU A 58 9.44 5.42 -5.60
CA LEU A 58 9.59 5.28 -7.06
C LEU A 58 9.42 6.61 -7.79
N ALA A 59 8.41 7.40 -7.41
CA ALA A 59 8.21 8.73 -7.98
C ALA A 59 9.39 9.66 -7.67
N THR A 60 9.95 9.60 -6.46
CA THR A 60 11.13 10.39 -6.08
C THR A 60 12.34 9.97 -6.92
N ASP A 61 12.59 8.68 -7.09
CA ASP A 61 13.73 8.15 -7.84
C ASP A 61 13.71 8.59 -9.31
N VAL A 62 12.50 8.73 -9.88
CA VAL A 62 12.33 9.23 -11.27
C VAL A 62 12.48 10.76 -11.35
N ILE A 63 11.93 11.49 -10.40
CA ILE A 63 11.87 12.96 -10.45
C ILE A 63 13.18 13.59 -9.97
N PHE A 64 13.83 13.01 -8.96
CA PHE A 64 15.00 13.58 -8.32
C PHE A 64 16.15 13.89 -9.26
N PRO A 65 16.57 12.99 -10.19
CA PRO A 65 17.63 13.30 -11.15
C PRO A 65 17.29 14.50 -12.05
N ALA A 66 16.02 14.62 -12.46
CA ALA A 66 15.58 15.76 -13.26
C ALA A 66 15.60 17.08 -12.48
N VAL A 67 15.20 17.04 -11.20
CA VAL A 67 15.26 18.21 -10.31
C VAL A 67 16.70 18.65 -10.07
N GLN A 68 17.65 17.73 -9.90
CA GLN A 68 19.06 18.05 -9.70
C GLN A 68 19.70 18.80 -10.88
N ILE A 69 19.19 18.64 -12.11
CA ILE A 69 19.67 19.41 -13.27
C ILE A 69 19.42 20.92 -13.06
N PHE A 70 18.29 21.28 -12.46
CA PHE A 70 17.87 22.68 -12.27
C PHE A 70 18.19 23.21 -10.87
N MET A 71 18.29 22.31 -9.89
CA MET A 71 18.52 22.61 -8.48
C MET A 71 19.53 21.62 -7.88
N PRO A 72 20.86 21.85 -8.10
CA PRO A 72 21.89 20.91 -7.66
C PRO A 72 21.89 20.60 -6.17
N ASP A 73 21.47 21.57 -5.34
CA ASP A 73 21.42 21.44 -3.87
C ASP A 73 20.10 20.83 -3.36
N ALA A 74 19.23 20.34 -4.24
CA ALA A 74 17.96 19.73 -3.85
C ALA A 74 18.18 18.49 -2.98
N SER A 75 17.46 18.41 -1.86
CA SER A 75 17.53 17.25 -0.97
C SER A 75 16.54 16.17 -1.42
N TYR A 76 17.02 14.93 -1.61
CA TYR A 76 16.19 13.77 -1.87
C TYR A 76 15.07 13.60 -0.81
N ASN A 77 15.44 13.72 0.46
CA ASN A 77 14.48 13.55 1.56
C ASN A 77 13.39 14.63 1.58
N ALA A 78 13.71 15.86 1.15
CA ALA A 78 12.71 16.93 1.07
C ALA A 78 11.69 16.64 -0.03
N ILE A 79 12.13 16.19 -1.19
CA ILE A 79 11.25 15.81 -2.31
C ILE A 79 10.41 14.59 -1.91
N LEU A 80 11.02 13.57 -1.32
CA LEU A 80 10.33 12.37 -0.84
C LEU A 80 9.25 12.73 0.20
N ALA A 81 9.51 13.65 1.12
CA ALA A 81 8.52 14.08 2.11
C ALA A 81 7.30 14.73 1.46
N VAL A 82 7.51 15.59 0.46
CA VAL A 82 6.42 16.20 -0.31
C VAL A 82 5.62 15.13 -1.05
N LEU A 83 6.28 14.21 -1.75
CA LEU A 83 5.62 13.14 -2.50
C LEU A 83 4.87 12.17 -1.59
N ARG A 84 5.37 11.88 -0.38
CA ARG A 84 4.64 11.11 0.64
C ARG A 84 3.36 11.81 1.09
N SER A 85 3.39 13.14 1.26
CA SER A 85 2.21 13.92 1.63
C SER A 85 1.16 13.91 0.52
N ILE A 86 1.58 14.06 -0.73
CA ILE A 86 0.71 13.97 -1.91
C ILE A 86 0.13 12.57 -2.02
N ALA A 87 0.95 11.53 -1.90
CA ALA A 87 0.51 10.14 -1.95
C ALA A 87 -0.52 9.82 -0.85
N MET A 88 -0.32 10.31 0.37
CA MET A 88 -1.30 10.18 1.45
C MET A 88 -2.65 10.80 1.08
N ALA A 89 -2.64 12.01 0.52
CA ALA A 89 -3.87 12.65 0.05
C ALA A 89 -4.55 11.84 -1.08
N CYS A 90 -3.77 11.37 -2.05
CA CYS A 90 -4.27 10.50 -3.12
C CYS A 90 -4.83 9.19 -2.58
N MET A 91 -4.18 8.58 -1.58
CA MET A 91 -4.67 7.38 -0.91
C MET A 91 -6.05 7.61 -0.29
N LEU A 92 -6.21 8.69 0.49
CA LEU A 92 -7.48 9.00 1.14
C LEU A 92 -8.59 9.25 0.12
N ILE A 93 -8.31 10.02 -0.93
CA ILE A 93 -9.26 10.26 -2.03
C ILE A 93 -9.61 8.94 -2.73
N GLY A 94 -8.61 8.11 -3.02
CA GLY A 94 -8.79 6.81 -3.66
C GLY A 94 -9.64 5.86 -2.83
N LEU A 95 -9.42 5.78 -1.52
CA LEU A 95 -10.21 4.96 -0.60
C LEU A 95 -11.69 5.42 -0.55
N VAL A 96 -11.93 6.73 -0.50
CA VAL A 96 -13.29 7.28 -0.55
C VAL A 96 -13.95 6.98 -1.90
N ALA A 97 -13.21 7.11 -3.01
CA ALA A 97 -13.71 6.79 -4.34
C ALA A 97 -14.07 5.30 -4.48
N VAL A 98 -13.20 4.40 -4.02
CA VAL A 98 -13.45 2.95 -4.01
C VAL A 98 -14.70 2.64 -3.19
N TRP A 99 -14.79 3.17 -1.97
CA TRP A 99 -15.99 3.00 -1.16
C TRP A 99 -17.26 3.48 -1.88
N TRP A 100 -17.18 4.65 -2.51
CA TRP A 100 -18.33 5.22 -3.22
C TRP A 100 -18.79 4.36 -4.40
N LEU A 101 -17.85 3.82 -5.15
CA LEU A 101 -18.11 3.02 -6.35
C LEU A 101 -18.56 1.59 -6.02
N CYS A 102 -18.00 0.98 -4.97
CA CYS A 102 -18.14 -0.44 -4.65
C CYS A 102 -19.08 -0.73 -3.47
N ARG A 103 -20.10 0.10 -3.22
CA ARG A 103 -21.01 -0.04 -2.07
C ARG A 103 -22.40 -0.55 -2.43
N LYS A 104 -22.61 -1.15 -3.61
CA LYS A 104 -23.94 -1.46 -4.10
C LYS A 104 -24.45 -2.80 -3.60
N ASP A 105 -23.62 -3.81 -3.60
CA ASP A 105 -23.93 -5.17 -3.18
C ASP A 105 -22.70 -5.86 -2.57
N ASP A 106 -22.87 -7.09 -2.08
CA ASP A 106 -21.79 -7.84 -1.40
C ASP A 106 -20.61 -8.16 -2.33
N ARG A 107 -20.89 -8.41 -3.62
CA ARG A 107 -19.83 -8.66 -4.61
C ARG A 107 -19.02 -7.39 -4.87
N ASP A 108 -19.68 -6.26 -5.04
CA ASP A 108 -19.03 -4.96 -5.16
C ASP A 108 -18.20 -4.64 -3.92
N ALA A 109 -18.67 -4.99 -2.71
CA ALA A 109 -17.94 -4.81 -1.46
C ALA A 109 -16.64 -5.61 -1.42
N VAL A 110 -16.65 -6.88 -1.85
CA VAL A 110 -15.44 -7.72 -1.92
C VAL A 110 -14.46 -7.17 -2.96
N MET A 111 -14.95 -6.78 -4.15
CA MET A 111 -14.11 -6.14 -5.18
C MET A 111 -13.55 -4.80 -4.68
N GLY A 112 -14.37 -4.03 -3.97
CA GLY A 112 -13.96 -2.77 -3.34
C GLY A 112 -12.87 -2.97 -2.29
N THR A 113 -12.92 -4.05 -1.53
CA THR A 113 -11.86 -4.41 -0.58
C THR A 113 -10.53 -4.64 -1.28
N ALA A 114 -10.52 -5.43 -2.37
CA ALA A 114 -9.30 -5.65 -3.16
C ALA A 114 -8.77 -4.34 -3.76
N ALA A 115 -9.65 -3.50 -4.30
CA ALA A 115 -9.29 -2.18 -4.84
C ALA A 115 -8.76 -1.23 -3.75
N ALA A 116 -9.33 -1.25 -2.55
CA ALA A 116 -8.86 -0.46 -1.41
C ALA A 116 -7.46 -0.88 -0.96
N TYR A 117 -7.18 -2.18 -0.89
CA TYR A 117 -5.82 -2.68 -0.63
C TYR A 117 -4.84 -2.21 -1.72
N GLN A 118 -5.23 -2.28 -2.99
CA GLN A 118 -4.37 -1.83 -4.09
C GLN A 118 -4.07 -0.33 -3.99
N VAL A 119 -5.07 0.49 -3.71
CA VAL A 119 -4.90 1.94 -3.48
C VAL A 119 -3.96 2.19 -2.31
N ALA A 120 -4.18 1.50 -1.18
CA ALA A 120 -3.34 1.64 0.00
C ALA A 120 -1.88 1.26 -0.32
N PHE A 121 -1.62 0.15 -1.02
CA PHE A 121 -0.26 -0.31 -1.29
C PHE A 121 0.49 0.57 -2.28
N VAL A 122 -0.19 1.13 -3.28
CA VAL A 122 0.42 2.04 -4.26
C VAL A 122 0.84 3.37 -3.61
N PHE A 123 -0.01 3.91 -2.74
CA PHE A 123 0.20 5.24 -2.18
C PHE A 123 0.83 5.25 -0.78
N ASN A 124 1.01 4.08 -0.14
CA ASN A 124 1.65 4.02 1.17
C ASN A 124 3.13 4.41 1.09
N ALA A 125 3.62 5.00 2.17
CA ALA A 125 5.03 5.38 2.30
C ALA A 125 5.99 4.17 2.34
N VAL A 126 5.50 3.02 2.83
CA VAL A 126 6.25 1.76 2.91
C VAL A 126 5.35 0.63 2.43
N THR A 127 5.72 0.00 1.33
CA THR A 127 4.99 -1.16 0.80
C THR A 127 5.91 -2.37 0.77
N LEU A 128 5.56 -3.39 1.53
CA LEU A 128 6.34 -4.62 1.62
C LEU A 128 5.71 -5.69 0.73
N PRO A 129 6.51 -6.59 0.14
CA PRO A 129 6.03 -7.57 -0.85
C PRO A 129 4.85 -8.39 -0.36
N TRP A 130 4.85 -8.78 0.90
CA TRP A 130 3.79 -9.63 1.48
C TRP A 130 2.44 -8.93 1.66
N TYR A 131 2.37 -7.60 1.58
CA TYR A 131 1.09 -6.88 1.59
C TYR A 131 0.23 -7.28 0.38
N TYR A 132 0.85 -7.56 -0.76
CA TYR A 132 0.14 -8.00 -1.97
C TYR A 132 -0.51 -9.38 -1.83
N ALA A 133 -0.11 -10.21 -0.85
CA ALA A 133 -0.77 -11.48 -0.56
C ALA A 133 -2.27 -11.30 -0.27
N SER A 134 -2.66 -10.20 0.36
CA SER A 134 -4.07 -9.87 0.64
C SER A 134 -4.89 -9.70 -0.64
N ILE A 135 -4.31 -9.15 -1.70
CA ILE A 135 -4.97 -8.99 -3.00
C ILE A 135 -5.10 -10.35 -3.69
N PHE A 136 -4.04 -11.17 -3.67
CA PHE A 136 -4.07 -12.50 -4.29
C PHE A 136 -5.12 -13.41 -3.67
N THR A 137 -5.30 -13.37 -2.34
CA THR A 137 -6.34 -14.16 -1.68
C THR A 137 -7.75 -13.75 -2.11
N LEU A 138 -7.98 -12.47 -2.39
CA LEU A 138 -9.26 -11.96 -2.86
C LEU A 138 -9.50 -12.25 -4.35
N MET A 139 -8.47 -12.43 -5.16
CA MET A 139 -8.62 -12.71 -6.60
C MET A 139 -9.36 -14.01 -6.88
N GLY A 140 -9.34 -14.99 -5.96
CA GLY A 140 -10.11 -16.23 -6.07
C GLY A 140 -11.64 -16.04 -5.96
N THR A 141 -12.11 -14.90 -5.47
CA THR A 141 -13.55 -14.62 -5.32
C THR A 141 -14.21 -14.10 -6.60
N PHE A 142 -13.43 -13.65 -7.57
CA PHE A 142 -13.91 -13.24 -8.89
C PHE A 142 -13.22 -14.08 -9.96
N ARG A 143 -13.72 -14.04 -11.17
CA ARG A 143 -13.11 -14.70 -12.32
C ARG A 143 -12.22 -13.70 -13.08
N PRO A 144 -10.97 -13.47 -12.66
CA PRO A 144 -10.10 -12.52 -13.32
C PRO A 144 -9.77 -13.01 -14.74
N PRO A 145 -9.58 -12.10 -15.70
CA PRO A 145 -9.15 -12.48 -17.03
C PRO A 145 -7.74 -13.10 -16.98
N LEU A 146 -7.45 -14.02 -17.88
CA LEU A 146 -6.20 -14.80 -17.90
C LEU A 146 -4.94 -13.91 -17.92
N TRP A 147 -4.99 -12.78 -18.64
CA TRP A 147 -3.87 -11.84 -18.68
C TRP A 147 -3.55 -11.25 -17.30
N LEU A 148 -4.57 -11.01 -16.48
CA LEU A 148 -4.39 -10.47 -15.13
C LEU A 148 -3.76 -11.52 -14.19
N ILE A 149 -4.17 -12.81 -14.34
CA ILE A 149 -3.55 -13.91 -13.59
C ILE A 149 -2.07 -14.02 -13.96
N LYS A 150 -1.75 -14.05 -15.26
CA LYS A 150 -0.36 -14.11 -15.75
C LYS A 150 0.47 -12.94 -15.26
N PHE A 151 -0.06 -11.72 -15.38
CA PHE A 151 0.62 -10.51 -14.88
C PHE A 151 0.87 -10.59 -13.36
N ALA A 152 -0.14 -10.97 -12.58
CA ALA A 152 -0.01 -11.09 -11.14
C ALA A 152 1.01 -12.17 -10.74
N SER A 153 1.02 -13.32 -11.44
CA SER A 153 2.01 -14.38 -11.22
C SER A 153 3.43 -13.92 -11.55
N GLY A 154 3.61 -13.24 -12.68
CA GLY A 154 4.91 -12.65 -13.05
C GLY A 154 5.41 -11.63 -12.04
N VAL A 155 4.54 -10.73 -11.58
CA VAL A 155 4.88 -9.74 -10.54
C VAL A 155 5.21 -10.43 -9.22
N ALA A 156 4.45 -11.47 -8.82
CA ALA A 156 4.71 -12.21 -7.59
C ALA A 156 6.08 -12.91 -7.64
N LEU A 157 6.42 -13.52 -8.78
CA LEU A 157 7.72 -14.15 -9.00
C LEU A 157 8.84 -13.11 -8.98
N PHE A 158 8.69 -12.00 -9.71
CA PHE A 158 9.65 -10.90 -9.72
C PHE A 158 9.95 -10.40 -8.30
N ILE A 159 8.90 -10.14 -7.51
CA ILE A 159 9.04 -9.71 -6.12
C ILE A 159 9.72 -10.80 -5.28
N GLY A 160 9.30 -12.07 -5.43
CA GLY A 160 9.85 -13.19 -4.68
C GLY A 160 11.36 -13.37 -4.88
N VAL A 161 11.87 -13.19 -6.10
CA VAL A 161 13.30 -13.30 -6.41
C VAL A 161 14.07 -11.98 -6.19
N SER A 162 13.38 -10.86 -5.98
CA SER A 162 14.00 -9.55 -5.71
C SER A 162 14.51 -9.43 -4.28
N PHE A 163 14.01 -10.25 -3.36
CA PHE A 163 14.35 -10.19 -1.95
C PHE A 163 15.09 -11.46 -1.53
N SER A 164 16.13 -11.28 -0.72
CA SER A 164 16.82 -12.38 -0.04
C SER A 164 16.15 -12.71 1.30
N GLY A 165 16.49 -13.87 1.87
CA GLY A 165 15.90 -14.34 3.13
C GLY A 165 16.20 -13.47 4.35
N ASP A 166 17.21 -12.61 4.26
CA ASP A 166 17.58 -11.60 5.27
C ASP A 166 16.86 -10.26 5.10
N GLY A 167 15.96 -10.16 4.10
CA GLY A 167 15.17 -8.95 3.82
C GLY A 167 15.88 -7.92 2.95
N ASN A 168 17.12 -8.17 2.51
CA ASN A 168 17.78 -7.33 1.53
C ASN A 168 17.15 -7.48 0.14
N HIS A 169 17.28 -6.48 -0.71
CA HIS A 169 16.75 -6.50 -2.07
C HIS A 169 17.81 -6.12 -3.10
N GLN A 170 17.63 -6.61 -4.33
CA GLN A 170 18.51 -6.36 -5.47
C GLN A 170 17.93 -5.34 -6.48
N LEU A 171 16.91 -4.57 -6.09
CA LEU A 171 16.16 -3.69 -6.98
C LEU A 171 16.98 -2.51 -7.53
N TYR A 172 18.11 -2.17 -6.91
CA TYR A 172 19.04 -1.16 -7.42
C TYR A 172 20.14 -1.73 -8.32
N ASN A 173 20.20 -3.06 -8.49
CA ASN A 173 21.12 -3.71 -9.41
C ASN A 173 20.44 -3.96 -10.76
N TRP A 174 20.68 -3.10 -11.73
CA TRP A 174 20.02 -3.15 -13.04
C TRP A 174 20.21 -4.48 -13.78
N PHE A 175 21.38 -5.09 -13.69
CA PHE A 175 21.61 -6.40 -14.30
C PHE A 175 20.75 -7.48 -13.67
N TRP A 176 20.61 -7.45 -12.36
CA TRP A 176 19.76 -8.37 -11.64
C TRP A 176 18.29 -8.13 -11.95
N VAL A 177 17.85 -6.87 -11.97
CA VAL A 177 16.47 -6.47 -12.31
C VAL A 177 16.07 -6.97 -13.69
N ILE A 178 16.93 -6.77 -14.70
CA ILE A 178 16.67 -7.28 -16.06
C ILE A 178 16.57 -8.79 -16.05
N GLY A 179 17.49 -9.50 -15.39
CA GLY A 179 17.43 -10.96 -15.26
C GLY A 179 16.12 -11.43 -14.61
N MET A 180 15.68 -10.79 -13.54
CA MET A 180 14.42 -11.12 -12.85
C MET A 180 13.18 -10.85 -13.72
N ILE A 181 13.17 -9.76 -14.50
CA ILE A 181 12.10 -9.47 -15.46
C ILE A 181 12.02 -10.58 -16.52
N VAL A 182 13.18 -10.99 -17.06
CA VAL A 182 13.24 -12.09 -18.05
C VAL A 182 12.69 -13.37 -17.44
N VAL A 183 13.13 -13.76 -16.26
CA VAL A 183 12.62 -14.97 -15.56
C VAL A 183 11.11 -14.87 -15.34
N ALA A 184 10.62 -13.72 -14.85
CA ALA A 184 9.19 -13.51 -14.60
C ALA A 184 8.34 -13.53 -15.88
N TRP A 185 8.93 -13.18 -17.03
CA TRP A 185 8.25 -13.20 -18.32
C TRP A 185 8.03 -14.62 -18.86
N PHE A 186 8.99 -15.52 -18.62
CA PHE A 186 8.94 -16.90 -19.12
C PHE A 186 8.31 -17.90 -18.15
N ALA A 187 7.94 -17.50 -16.96
CA ALA A 187 7.26 -18.33 -15.95
C ALA A 187 5.74 -18.23 -16.07
#